data_86a83aefb66fd1a30c1220fcca80db34
#
_entry.id   86a83aefb66fd1a30c1220fcca80db34
#
_cell.length_a   1.000
_cell.length_b   1.000
_cell.length_c   1.000
_cell.angle_alpha   90.00
_cell.angle_beta   90.00
_cell.angle_gamma   90.00
#
_symmetry.space_group_name_H-M   'P 1'
#
loop_
_entity.id
_entity.type
_entity.pdbx_description
1 polymer ?
#
loop_
_entity_poly.entity_id
_entity_poly.type
_entity_poly.pdbx_seq_one_letter_code
_entity_poly.pdbx_strand_id
1 'polypeptide(L)'
;MQPENPTHYALAKVYEVSHVIALAVQELPVMRNKMEKFMAVNKERARGCYEDIQKLLSRLTNALTQAYLLLMEMDETALAGYTIKLINSVKAFNIMTPDYSKLCNVLCSYSEQLPSQSQTTSARVIGRLMNRVKLGYYPTDLEHIGHTERAIEFPQGITTNLFDPCCGCGLALRSLAEGNNCYAYGVELDEGRAEEALTRLHRVGIGSFFYSRVSNEAFHAMLLNPPYLSVLSEEGQKFRSEKGFLVDAIHHLMIGGLLIYIIPYYRMTDDICRVLSDNFSDVSVWKFYGSEFKKFKQVAVMGIRKKRQSDMEKALELSSLVYQIEEIPELCVIPEGRYALPKETRRVDIFKGAVFNIAELAEQLKSSNSFSRLFQKNKLDSINKRPLLPLSIGQVGLIGGSGLINGLIECETPHILKGRIVKEAYRKEEQTENQTGRRVTNESIIRSNKMIFNILTTQGFRSLS
;
A
#
# COMPACT_ATOMS: atom_id res chain seq x y z
N MET A 1 26.02 14.87 -2.66
CA MET A 1 24.63 15.04 -2.25
C MET A 1 24.57 14.83 -0.75
N GLN A 2 24.20 15.84 0.02
CA GLN A 2 24.09 15.72 1.47
C GLN A 2 22.90 14.81 1.78
N PRO A 3 22.95 13.95 2.82
CA PRO A 3 21.84 13.12 3.21
C PRO A 3 20.68 14.00 3.64
N GLU A 4 19.53 13.88 2.97
CA GLU A 4 18.30 14.57 3.33
C GLU A 4 17.91 14.19 4.76
N ASN A 5 17.73 15.19 5.57
CA ASN A 5 17.59 15.23 7.02
C ASN A 5 16.48 14.28 7.55
N PRO A 6 16.77 13.37 8.46
CA PRO A 6 15.77 12.53 9.14
C PRO A 6 14.69 13.33 9.89
N THR A 7 14.92 14.59 10.09
CA THR A 7 14.07 15.57 10.79
C THR A 7 12.66 15.71 10.21
N HIS A 8 12.49 15.61 8.90
CA HIS A 8 11.19 15.87 8.25
C HIS A 8 10.14 14.77 8.44
N TYR A 9 10.58 13.53 8.57
CA TYR A 9 9.70 12.40 8.84
C TYR A 9 9.12 12.45 10.26
N ALA A 10 9.98 12.69 11.23
CA ALA A 10 9.60 12.85 12.61
C ALA A 10 8.53 13.94 12.78
N LEU A 11 8.63 15.03 12.04
CA LEU A 11 7.68 16.16 12.09
C LEU A 11 6.25 15.80 11.68
N ALA A 12 6.07 14.96 10.66
CA ALA A 12 4.73 14.58 10.22
C ALA A 12 4.03 13.64 11.22
N LYS A 13 4.78 12.74 11.87
CA LYS A 13 4.23 11.91 12.94
C LYS A 13 4.02 12.65 14.25
N VAL A 14 4.82 13.66 14.52
CA VAL A 14 4.59 14.58 15.62
C VAL A 14 3.26 15.31 15.44
N TYR A 15 2.84 15.61 14.22
CA TYR A 15 1.51 16.15 13.93
C TYR A 15 0.37 15.15 14.24
N GLU A 16 0.53 13.85 13.90
CA GLU A 16 -0.44 12.81 14.30
C GLU A 16 -0.56 12.73 15.83
N VAL A 17 0.55 12.85 16.53
CA VAL A 17 0.56 12.91 18.01
C VAL A 17 -0.17 14.14 18.52
N SER A 18 0.07 15.32 17.95
CA SER A 18 -0.65 16.55 18.32
C SER A 18 -2.15 16.41 18.13
N HIS A 19 -2.59 15.74 17.08
CA HIS A 19 -4.01 15.46 16.85
C HIS A 19 -4.61 14.53 17.91
N VAL A 20 -3.89 13.46 18.29
CA VAL A 20 -4.32 12.55 19.38
C VAL A 20 -4.38 13.28 20.71
N ILE A 21 -3.44 14.19 20.99
CA ILE A 21 -3.45 15.03 22.18
C ILE A 21 -4.65 15.96 22.17
N ALA A 22 -4.94 16.63 21.07
CA ALA A 22 -6.09 17.54 20.94
C ALA A 22 -7.41 16.81 21.18
N LEU A 23 -7.59 15.62 20.62
CA LEU A 23 -8.75 14.76 20.87
C LEU A 23 -8.86 14.39 22.38
N ALA A 24 -7.74 13.97 22.99
CA ALA A 24 -7.74 13.61 24.40
C ALA A 24 -8.12 14.79 25.30
N VAL A 25 -7.60 15.98 25.01
CA VAL A 25 -7.94 17.21 25.76
C VAL A 25 -9.43 17.57 25.65
N GLN A 26 -10.05 17.33 24.50
CA GLN A 26 -11.49 17.58 24.30
C GLN A 26 -12.37 16.50 24.92
N GLU A 27 -12.01 15.25 24.77
CA GLU A 27 -12.88 14.12 25.16
C GLU A 27 -12.78 13.76 26.65
N LEU A 28 -11.60 13.87 27.27
CA LEU A 28 -11.39 13.51 28.67
C LEU A 28 -12.35 14.21 29.64
N PRO A 29 -12.53 15.55 29.57
CA PRO A 29 -13.46 16.24 30.46
C PRO A 29 -14.93 15.84 30.22
N VAL A 30 -15.30 15.60 28.94
CA VAL A 30 -16.67 15.19 28.58
C VAL A 30 -16.97 13.79 29.10
N MET A 31 -16.04 12.85 28.91
CA MET A 31 -16.18 11.48 29.43
C MET A 31 -16.20 11.45 30.94
N ARG A 32 -15.40 12.27 31.59
CA ARG A 32 -15.40 12.43 33.06
C ARG A 32 -16.75 12.89 33.57
N ASN A 33 -17.33 13.96 33.01
CA ASN A 33 -18.63 14.49 33.35
C ASN A 33 -19.76 13.47 33.13
N LYS A 34 -19.67 12.66 32.06
CA LYS A 34 -20.62 11.55 31.83
C LYS A 34 -20.50 10.49 32.92
N MET A 35 -19.28 10.09 33.25
CA MET A 35 -19.01 9.11 34.30
C MET A 35 -19.57 9.54 35.64
N GLU A 36 -19.36 10.79 36.05
CA GLU A 36 -19.92 11.35 37.31
C GLU A 36 -21.45 11.29 37.36
N LYS A 37 -22.10 11.72 36.28
CA LYS A 37 -23.57 11.67 36.20
C LYS A 37 -24.08 10.23 36.31
N PHE A 38 -23.40 9.26 35.72
CA PHE A 38 -23.80 7.85 35.78
C PHE A 38 -23.45 7.18 37.11
N MET A 39 -22.43 7.64 37.83
CA MET A 39 -22.09 7.07 39.15
C MET A 39 -23.25 7.11 40.15
N ALA A 40 -24.09 8.15 40.07
CA ALA A 40 -25.27 8.32 40.95
C ALA A 40 -26.51 7.52 40.48
N VAL A 41 -26.59 7.18 39.17
CA VAL A 41 -27.83 6.66 38.56
C VAL A 41 -27.69 5.23 38.05
N ASN A 42 -26.54 4.88 37.43
CA ASN A 42 -26.31 3.57 36.82
C ASN A 42 -24.83 3.17 36.83
N LYS A 43 -24.48 2.26 37.74
CA LYS A 43 -23.08 1.82 37.95
C LYS A 43 -22.47 1.12 36.72
N GLU A 44 -23.25 0.38 35.92
CA GLU A 44 -22.73 -0.28 34.71
C GLU A 44 -22.33 0.74 33.63
N ARG A 45 -23.16 1.77 33.41
CA ARG A 45 -22.85 2.86 32.49
C ARG A 45 -21.65 3.68 32.98
N ALA A 46 -21.53 3.90 34.26
CA ALA A 46 -20.36 4.56 34.85
C ALA A 46 -19.09 3.75 34.61
N ARG A 47 -19.15 2.41 34.75
CA ARG A 47 -18.03 1.50 34.42
C ARG A 47 -17.67 1.54 32.95
N GLY A 48 -18.64 1.56 32.03
CA GLY A 48 -18.37 1.73 30.60
C GLY A 48 -17.61 3.04 30.28
N CYS A 49 -18.03 4.17 30.88
CA CYS A 49 -17.29 5.43 30.75
C CYS A 49 -15.86 5.34 31.31
N TYR A 50 -15.66 4.64 32.42
CA TYR A 50 -14.34 4.41 32.99
C TYR A 50 -13.43 3.62 32.01
N GLU A 51 -13.95 2.55 31.42
CA GLU A 51 -13.23 1.73 30.41
C GLU A 51 -12.87 2.54 29.16
N ASP A 52 -13.76 3.42 28.72
CA ASP A 52 -13.51 4.30 27.58
C ASP A 52 -12.43 5.35 27.87
N ILE A 53 -12.40 5.91 29.08
CA ILE A 53 -11.31 6.78 29.53
C ILE A 53 -9.99 6.01 29.56
N GLN A 54 -9.98 4.78 30.07
CA GLN A 54 -8.78 3.93 30.05
C GLN A 54 -8.26 3.69 28.63
N LYS A 55 -9.15 3.38 27.69
CA LYS A 55 -8.79 3.20 26.27
C LYS A 55 -8.18 4.48 25.69
N LEU A 56 -8.76 5.64 25.97
CA LEU A 56 -8.26 6.93 25.50
C LEU A 56 -6.85 7.23 26.07
N LEU A 57 -6.64 7.03 27.37
CA LEU A 57 -5.34 7.19 28.02
C LEU A 57 -4.29 6.22 27.47
N SER A 58 -4.69 4.98 27.14
CA SER A 58 -3.79 4.00 26.48
C SER A 58 -3.40 4.45 25.07
N ARG A 59 -4.34 4.97 24.28
CA ARG A 59 -4.06 5.55 22.95
C ARG A 59 -3.13 6.75 23.05
N LEU A 60 -3.36 7.63 24.01
CA LEU A 60 -2.50 8.78 24.30
C LEU A 60 -1.09 8.34 24.69
N THR A 61 -0.96 7.35 25.55
CA THR A 61 0.34 6.79 25.97
C THR A 61 1.11 6.21 24.78
N ASN A 62 0.44 5.49 23.90
CA ASN A 62 1.05 4.94 22.69
C ASN A 62 1.51 6.05 21.73
N ALA A 63 0.71 7.09 21.54
CA ALA A 63 1.07 8.23 20.72
C ALA A 63 2.29 8.99 21.28
N LEU A 64 2.32 9.24 22.59
CA LEU A 64 3.46 9.87 23.27
C LEU A 64 4.73 8.99 23.20
N THR A 65 4.59 7.66 23.26
CA THR A 65 5.73 6.75 23.10
C THR A 65 6.30 6.83 21.68
N GLN A 66 5.44 6.96 20.69
CA GLN A 66 5.89 7.18 19.31
C GLN A 66 6.58 8.54 19.18
N ALA A 67 6.02 9.61 19.76
CA ALA A 67 6.66 10.93 19.78
C ALA A 67 8.06 10.88 20.42
N TYR A 68 8.20 10.18 21.55
CA TYR A 68 9.49 10.02 22.20
C TYR A 68 10.55 9.41 21.27
N LEU A 69 10.19 8.32 20.57
CA LEU A 69 11.13 7.66 19.65
C LEU A 69 11.54 8.59 18.50
N LEU A 70 10.57 9.34 17.95
CA LEU A 70 10.82 10.28 16.87
C LEU A 70 11.70 11.46 17.30
N LEU A 71 11.47 12.00 18.51
CA LEU A 71 12.27 13.09 19.05
C LEU A 71 13.71 12.64 19.34
N MET A 72 13.90 11.38 19.73
CA MET A 72 15.25 10.79 19.87
C MET A 72 15.94 10.66 18.50
N GLU A 73 15.22 10.28 17.45
CA GLU A 73 15.75 10.23 16.07
C GLU A 73 16.10 11.63 15.53
N MET A 74 15.41 12.67 16.01
CA MET A 74 15.66 14.09 15.64
C MET A 74 16.76 14.75 16.47
N ASP A 75 17.36 14.03 17.41
CA ASP A 75 18.33 14.56 18.39
C ASP A 75 17.76 15.62 19.34
N GLU A 76 16.42 15.68 19.45
CA GLU A 76 15.69 16.59 20.36
C GLU A 76 15.62 15.98 21.78
N THR A 77 16.78 15.76 22.38
CA THR A 77 16.94 15.03 23.68
C THR A 77 16.21 15.70 24.84
N ALA A 78 16.13 17.03 24.87
CA ALA A 78 15.43 17.76 25.93
C ALA A 78 13.91 17.51 25.89
N LEU A 79 13.30 17.59 24.71
CA LEU A 79 11.88 17.37 24.52
C LEU A 79 11.53 15.89 24.67
N ALA A 80 12.40 14.99 24.23
CA ALA A 80 12.28 13.54 24.47
C ALA A 80 12.29 13.22 25.99
N GLY A 81 13.19 13.83 26.75
CA GLY A 81 13.22 13.71 28.21
C GLY A 81 11.95 14.24 28.89
N TYR A 82 11.35 15.31 28.37
CA TYR A 82 10.05 15.79 28.84
C TYR A 82 8.91 14.83 28.49
N THR A 83 8.93 14.26 27.27
CA THR A 83 7.94 13.30 26.79
C THR A 83 7.89 12.04 27.66
N ILE A 84 9.04 11.50 28.10
CA ILE A 84 9.09 10.36 29.02
C ILE A 84 8.43 10.67 30.37
N LYS A 85 8.69 11.86 30.91
CA LYS A 85 8.05 12.30 32.16
C LYS A 85 6.54 12.40 31.99
N LEU A 86 6.07 12.91 30.85
CA LEU A 86 4.66 12.99 30.52
C LEU A 86 4.00 11.62 30.36
N ILE A 87 4.65 10.67 29.70
CA ILE A 87 4.21 9.27 29.61
C ILE A 87 3.98 8.67 30.99
N ASN A 88 4.94 8.86 31.89
CA ASN A 88 4.83 8.36 33.27
C ASN A 88 3.67 9.02 34.04
N SER A 89 3.48 10.32 33.82
CA SER A 89 2.35 11.07 34.43
C SER A 89 1.00 10.59 33.92
N VAL A 90 0.88 10.29 32.62
CA VAL A 90 -0.37 9.76 32.01
C VAL A 90 -0.63 8.33 32.52
N LYS A 91 0.40 7.48 32.63
CA LYS A 91 0.27 6.12 33.17
C LYS A 91 -0.14 6.11 34.65
N ALA A 92 0.37 7.04 35.42
CA ALA A 92 0.07 7.18 36.85
C ALA A 92 -1.21 7.97 37.13
N PHE A 93 -1.91 8.46 36.07
CA PHE A 93 -3.07 9.30 36.22
C PHE A 93 -4.24 8.54 36.85
N ASN A 94 -4.80 9.09 37.94
CA ASN A 94 -5.96 8.52 38.59
C ASN A 94 -7.27 8.98 37.89
N ILE A 95 -7.94 8.06 37.22
CA ILE A 95 -9.18 8.32 36.48
C ILE A 95 -10.30 8.85 37.41
N MET A 96 -10.29 8.49 38.68
CA MET A 96 -11.26 8.92 39.66
C MET A 96 -11.03 10.35 40.20
N THR A 97 -9.95 11.00 39.74
CA THR A 97 -9.66 12.39 40.11
C THR A 97 -10.83 13.31 39.72
N PRO A 98 -11.28 14.22 40.59
CA PRO A 98 -12.40 15.11 40.30
C PRO A 98 -12.11 16.15 39.22
N ASP A 99 -10.84 16.49 38.98
CA ASP A 99 -10.44 17.51 38.05
C ASP A 99 -9.37 16.99 37.06
N TYR A 100 -9.68 17.05 35.75
CA TYR A 100 -8.78 16.67 34.68
C TYR A 100 -8.04 17.86 34.06
N SER A 101 -8.36 19.10 34.48
CA SER A 101 -7.80 20.32 33.89
C SER A 101 -6.27 20.35 33.95
N LYS A 102 -5.70 19.84 35.04
CA LYS A 102 -4.25 19.81 35.20
C LYS A 102 -3.54 18.93 34.16
N LEU A 103 -4.10 17.77 33.86
CA LEU A 103 -3.59 16.88 32.81
C LEU A 103 -3.79 17.53 31.43
N CYS A 104 -4.96 18.08 31.16
CA CYS A 104 -5.26 18.75 29.90
C CYS A 104 -4.34 19.96 29.64
N ASN A 105 -4.08 20.78 30.63
CA ASN A 105 -3.17 21.93 30.53
C ASN A 105 -1.73 21.50 30.21
N VAL A 106 -1.24 20.43 30.86
CA VAL A 106 0.11 19.88 30.59
C VAL A 106 0.18 19.32 29.17
N LEU A 107 -0.87 18.63 28.71
CA LEU A 107 -0.96 18.10 27.35
C LEU A 107 -1.00 19.22 26.30
N CYS A 108 -1.76 20.30 26.54
CA CYS A 108 -1.78 21.47 25.66
C CYS A 108 -0.40 22.13 25.57
N SER A 109 0.23 22.41 26.72
CA SER A 109 1.57 23.02 26.75
C SER A 109 2.63 22.16 26.09
N TYR A 110 2.50 20.83 26.17
CA TYR A 110 3.38 19.92 25.46
C TYR A 110 3.12 19.96 23.94
N SER A 111 1.85 19.96 23.51
CA SER A 111 1.47 20.03 22.10
C SER A 111 2.00 21.31 21.42
N GLU A 112 2.05 22.44 22.15
CA GLU A 112 2.59 23.71 21.65
C GLU A 112 4.12 23.69 21.48
N GLN A 113 4.81 22.85 22.23
CA GLN A 113 6.27 22.67 22.14
C GLN A 113 6.69 21.71 21.02
N LEU A 114 5.75 20.93 20.49
CA LEU A 114 6.02 20.01 19.39
C LEU A 114 6.32 20.80 18.10
N PRO A 115 7.29 20.36 17.29
CA PRO A 115 7.60 21.00 16.02
C PRO A 115 6.38 21.10 15.11
N SER A 116 6.14 22.28 14.53
CA SER A 116 4.96 22.55 13.68
C SER A 116 5.27 22.44 12.19
N GLN A 117 4.26 22.08 11.41
CA GLN A 117 4.35 21.93 9.95
C GLN A 117 4.75 23.22 9.19
N SER A 118 4.62 24.40 9.81
CA SER A 118 4.92 25.68 9.17
C SER A 118 6.42 25.92 8.86
N GLN A 119 7.30 25.07 9.35
CA GLN A 119 8.76 25.18 9.17
C GLN A 119 9.32 24.26 8.09
N THR A 120 8.49 23.58 7.31
CA THR A 120 8.93 22.48 6.48
C THR A 120 8.82 22.67 4.99
N THR A 121 9.85 22.23 4.31
CA THR A 121 9.99 21.97 2.88
C THR A 121 8.90 21.06 2.31
N SER A 122 8.63 21.25 1.05
CA SER A 122 7.60 20.64 0.18
C SER A 122 6.85 19.39 0.69
N ALA A 123 5.52 19.41 0.60
CA ALA A 123 4.60 18.32 0.91
C ALA A 123 5.00 16.95 0.29
N ARG A 124 5.79 16.99 -0.78
CA ARG A 124 6.30 15.80 -1.48
C ARG A 124 7.39 15.05 -0.70
N VAL A 125 8.26 15.77 0.02
CA VAL A 125 9.30 15.19 0.87
C VAL A 125 8.66 14.61 2.13
N ILE A 126 7.67 15.31 2.70
CA ILE A 126 6.90 14.83 3.87
C ILE A 126 6.14 13.55 3.51
N GLY A 127 5.48 13.49 2.35
CA GLY A 127 4.78 12.30 1.87
C GLY A 127 5.72 11.09 1.72
N ARG A 128 6.91 11.29 1.15
CA ARG A 128 7.94 10.23 1.01
C ARG A 128 8.42 9.69 2.36
N LEU A 129 8.61 10.58 3.32
CA LEU A 129 9.08 10.21 4.66
C LEU A 129 7.98 9.52 5.47
N MET A 130 6.73 9.98 5.40
CA MET A 130 5.58 9.32 6.01
C MET A 130 5.39 7.90 5.47
N ASN A 131 5.60 7.70 4.17
CA ASN A 131 5.49 6.37 3.57
C ASN A 131 6.63 5.43 4.01
N ARG A 132 7.85 5.91 4.21
CA ARG A 132 8.97 5.05 4.69
C ARG A 132 8.67 4.34 6.01
N VAL A 133 8.03 5.01 6.95
CA VAL A 133 7.71 4.42 8.26
C VAL A 133 6.30 3.84 8.33
N LYS A 134 5.33 4.47 7.67
CA LYS A 134 3.97 3.91 7.56
C LYS A 134 3.98 2.53 6.91
N LEU A 135 4.97 2.24 6.08
CA LEU A 135 5.12 1.00 5.31
C LEU A 135 6.17 0.04 5.88
N GLY A 136 6.77 0.33 7.04
CA GLY A 136 7.73 -0.58 7.68
C GLY A 136 8.95 -0.88 6.80
N TYR A 137 9.44 0.11 6.06
CA TYR A 137 10.60 -0.07 5.19
C TYR A 137 11.89 -0.22 5.99
N TYR A 138 12.53 -1.39 5.84
CA TYR A 138 13.85 -1.69 6.36
C TYR A 138 14.76 -2.03 5.17
N PRO A 139 15.72 -1.16 4.82
CA PRO A 139 16.66 -1.46 3.76
C PRO A 139 17.47 -2.72 4.13
N THR A 140 17.57 -3.64 3.19
CA THR A 140 18.39 -4.84 3.39
C THR A 140 19.86 -4.47 3.31
N ASP A 141 20.65 -4.94 4.28
CA ASP A 141 22.08 -4.71 4.32
C ASP A 141 22.79 -5.39 3.13
N LEU A 142 23.65 -4.63 2.44
CA LEU A 142 24.29 -5.10 1.20
C LEU A 142 25.41 -6.11 1.47
N GLU A 143 26.05 -6.08 2.64
CA GLU A 143 27.06 -7.08 3.02
C GLU A 143 26.42 -8.47 3.11
N HIS A 144 25.26 -8.57 3.78
CA HIS A 144 24.51 -9.81 3.88
C HIS A 144 23.94 -10.27 2.53
N ILE A 145 23.57 -9.33 1.65
CA ILE A 145 23.17 -9.68 0.26
C ILE A 145 24.34 -10.24 -0.53
N GLY A 146 25.57 -9.73 -0.35
CA GLY A 146 26.76 -10.26 -0.98
C GLY A 146 27.08 -11.71 -0.56
N HIS A 147 26.83 -12.09 0.70
CA HIS A 147 26.90 -13.49 1.13
C HIS A 147 25.83 -14.34 0.46
N THR A 148 24.63 -13.82 0.35
CA THR A 148 23.51 -14.51 -0.30
C THR A 148 23.79 -14.73 -1.78
N GLU A 149 24.33 -13.72 -2.47
CA GLU A 149 24.68 -13.80 -3.90
C GLU A 149 25.72 -14.90 -4.16
N ARG A 150 26.80 -14.97 -3.36
CA ARG A 150 27.83 -16.02 -3.48
C ARG A 150 27.29 -17.43 -3.25
N ALA A 151 26.22 -17.57 -2.48
CA ALA A 151 25.56 -18.85 -2.24
C ALA A 151 24.75 -19.35 -3.46
N ILE A 152 24.56 -18.51 -4.47
CA ILE A 152 23.75 -18.83 -5.66
C ILE A 152 24.66 -19.22 -6.81
N GLU A 153 24.40 -20.37 -7.40
CA GLU A 153 25.00 -20.79 -8.68
C GLU A 153 24.07 -20.35 -9.82
N PHE A 154 24.49 -19.30 -10.55
CA PHE A 154 23.76 -18.82 -11.72
C PHE A 154 24.07 -19.67 -12.96
N PRO A 155 23.04 -20.08 -13.73
CA PRO A 155 23.26 -20.90 -14.91
C PRO A 155 23.94 -20.10 -16.01
N GLN A 156 24.92 -20.75 -16.68
CA GLN A 156 25.62 -20.16 -17.81
C GLN A 156 24.78 -20.22 -19.09
N GLY A 157 24.90 -19.19 -19.93
CA GLY A 157 24.32 -19.17 -21.28
C GLY A 157 22.80 -18.83 -21.34
N ILE A 158 22.15 -18.59 -20.23
CA ILE A 158 20.78 -18.10 -20.19
C ILE A 158 20.67 -16.82 -19.35
N THR A 159 19.61 -16.08 -19.58
CA THR A 159 19.26 -14.93 -18.73
C THR A 159 18.29 -15.37 -17.64
N THR A 160 18.62 -15.12 -16.38
CA THR A 160 17.78 -15.44 -15.24
C THR A 160 16.92 -14.24 -14.85
N ASN A 161 15.68 -14.51 -14.43
CA ASN A 161 14.77 -13.48 -13.93
C ASN A 161 14.77 -13.50 -12.41
N LEU A 162 15.08 -12.37 -11.80
CA LEU A 162 15.03 -12.16 -10.36
C LEU A 162 13.84 -11.28 -10.02
N PHE A 163 13.18 -11.53 -8.89
CA PHE A 163 11.99 -10.78 -8.49
C PHE A 163 12.03 -10.36 -7.02
N ASP A 164 11.59 -9.14 -6.76
CA ASP A 164 11.34 -8.63 -5.41
C ASP A 164 9.98 -7.92 -5.36
N PRO A 165 8.97 -8.48 -4.68
CA PRO A 165 7.63 -7.88 -4.61
C PRO A 165 7.54 -6.65 -3.69
N CYS A 166 8.63 -6.26 -3.02
CA CYS A 166 8.71 -5.10 -2.11
C CYS A 166 10.11 -4.47 -2.16
N CYS A 167 10.60 -4.17 -3.40
CA CYS A 167 12.00 -3.93 -3.70
C CYS A 167 12.60 -2.64 -3.11
N GLY A 168 11.81 -1.77 -2.49
CA GLY A 168 12.29 -0.51 -1.98
C GLY A 168 12.92 0.35 -3.08
N CYS A 169 14.11 0.87 -2.84
CA CYS A 169 14.89 1.60 -3.84
C CYS A 169 15.66 0.69 -4.83
N GLY A 170 15.49 -0.64 -4.76
CA GLY A 170 16.06 -1.62 -5.68
C GLY A 170 17.51 -2.00 -5.43
N LEU A 171 18.18 -1.47 -4.41
CA LEU A 171 19.60 -1.71 -4.15
C LEU A 171 19.91 -3.18 -3.86
N ALA A 172 19.14 -3.83 -3.00
CA ALA A 172 19.39 -5.22 -2.61
C ALA A 172 19.23 -6.18 -3.81
N LEU A 173 18.17 -6.03 -4.59
CA LEU A 173 17.94 -6.85 -5.77
C LEU A 173 18.97 -6.55 -6.86
N ARG A 174 19.40 -5.30 -7.01
CA ARG A 174 20.47 -4.90 -7.92
C ARG A 174 21.80 -5.57 -7.54
N SER A 175 22.16 -5.52 -6.25
CA SER A 175 23.38 -6.17 -5.74
C SER A 175 23.38 -7.68 -5.99
N LEU A 176 22.22 -8.35 -5.79
CA LEU A 176 22.06 -9.77 -6.07
C LEU A 176 22.20 -10.11 -7.56
N ALA A 177 21.85 -9.20 -8.46
CA ALA A 177 21.94 -9.37 -9.92
C ALA A 177 23.31 -8.98 -10.50
N GLU A 178 24.14 -8.29 -9.74
CA GLU A 178 25.38 -7.70 -10.22
C GLU A 178 26.40 -8.78 -10.64
N GLY A 179 27.05 -8.58 -11.78
CA GLY A 179 28.01 -9.55 -12.34
C GLY A 179 27.38 -10.77 -13.01
N ASN A 180 26.06 -10.96 -12.92
CA ASN A 180 25.35 -12.11 -13.47
C ASN A 180 24.45 -11.71 -14.64
N ASN A 181 24.18 -12.64 -15.58
CA ASN A 181 23.25 -12.39 -16.68
C ASN A 181 21.79 -12.46 -16.18
N CYS A 182 21.31 -11.37 -15.57
CA CYS A 182 20.04 -11.32 -14.90
C CYS A 182 19.16 -10.14 -15.33
N TYR A 183 17.87 -10.38 -15.41
CA TYR A 183 16.85 -9.33 -15.41
C TYR A 183 16.23 -9.22 -14.02
N ALA A 184 16.33 -8.05 -13.41
CA ALA A 184 15.80 -7.76 -12.08
C ALA A 184 14.46 -7.02 -12.18
N TYR A 185 13.42 -7.58 -11.58
CA TYR A 185 12.07 -7.07 -11.57
C TYR A 185 11.65 -6.73 -10.13
N GLY A 186 11.17 -5.52 -9.90
CA GLY A 186 10.74 -5.09 -8.57
C GLY A 186 9.34 -4.52 -8.55
N VAL A 187 8.61 -4.67 -7.45
CA VAL A 187 7.38 -3.92 -7.17
C VAL A 187 7.61 -3.07 -5.93
N GLU A 188 7.22 -1.80 -5.98
CA GLU A 188 7.34 -0.90 -4.84
C GLU A 188 6.10 -0.03 -4.69
N LEU A 189 5.60 0.06 -3.46
CA LEU A 189 4.39 0.80 -3.11
C LEU A 189 4.62 2.31 -3.09
N ASP A 190 5.78 2.75 -2.60
CA ASP A 190 6.16 4.16 -2.52
C ASP A 190 6.68 4.65 -3.88
N GLU A 191 6.05 5.69 -4.39
CA GLU A 191 6.35 6.23 -5.72
C GLU A 191 7.79 6.76 -5.82
N GLY A 192 8.28 7.39 -4.74
CA GLY A 192 9.65 7.92 -4.70
C GLY A 192 10.72 6.84 -4.70
N ARG A 193 10.52 5.75 -3.96
CA ARG A 193 11.44 4.60 -3.99
C ARG A 193 11.34 3.84 -5.30
N ALA A 194 10.13 3.74 -5.87
CA ALA A 194 9.95 3.13 -7.18
C ALA A 194 10.67 3.91 -8.28
N GLU A 195 10.66 5.25 -8.25
CA GLU A 195 11.45 6.09 -9.17
C GLU A 195 12.96 5.83 -9.05
N GLU A 196 13.47 5.67 -7.82
CA GLU A 196 14.86 5.27 -7.61
C GLU A 196 15.15 3.85 -8.11
N ALA A 197 14.25 2.90 -7.86
CA ALA A 197 14.38 1.52 -8.31
C ALA A 197 14.38 1.41 -9.84
N LEU A 198 13.61 2.23 -10.56
CA LEU A 198 13.60 2.30 -12.03
C LEU A 198 14.97 2.61 -12.63
N THR A 199 15.85 3.31 -11.89
CA THR A 199 17.23 3.59 -12.36
C THR A 199 18.19 2.40 -12.18
N ARG A 200 17.81 1.40 -11.38
CA ARG A 200 18.66 0.29 -10.93
C ARG A 200 18.21 -1.07 -11.45
N LEU A 201 16.91 -1.26 -11.56
CA LEU A 201 16.32 -2.53 -11.95
C LEU A 201 15.89 -2.51 -13.42
N HIS A 202 15.77 -3.70 -14.00
CA HIS A 202 15.33 -3.86 -15.39
C HIS A 202 13.88 -3.38 -15.57
N ARG A 203 13.00 -3.67 -14.60
CA ARG A 203 11.61 -3.26 -14.64
C ARG A 203 11.03 -3.10 -13.23
N VAL A 204 10.23 -2.05 -13.02
CA VAL A 204 9.60 -1.77 -11.73
C VAL A 204 8.11 -1.53 -11.93
N GLY A 205 7.30 -2.24 -11.14
CA GLY A 205 5.87 -1.99 -10.99
C GLY A 205 5.61 -1.04 -9.84
N ILE A 206 4.86 0.03 -10.08
CA ILE A 206 4.52 1.03 -9.05
C ILE A 206 3.19 0.65 -8.40
N GLY A 207 3.13 0.72 -7.08
CA GLY A 207 1.95 0.47 -6.27
C GLY A 207 1.99 -0.84 -5.49
N SER A 208 0.85 -1.21 -4.91
CA SER A 208 0.77 -2.42 -4.07
C SER A 208 1.01 -3.69 -4.87
N PHE A 209 1.89 -4.56 -4.36
CA PHE A 209 2.13 -5.88 -4.94
C PHE A 209 0.84 -6.70 -5.07
N PHE A 210 -0.04 -6.66 -4.07
CA PHE A 210 -1.30 -7.42 -4.05
C PHE A 210 -2.28 -7.06 -5.17
N TYR A 211 -2.13 -5.89 -5.78
CA TYR A 211 -2.92 -5.42 -6.93
C TYR A 211 -2.12 -5.40 -8.23
N SER A 212 -0.87 -5.83 -8.18
CA SER A 212 0.01 -5.92 -9.35
C SER A 212 -0.34 -7.16 -10.19
N ARG A 213 0.00 -7.12 -11.46
CA ARG A 213 -0.18 -8.23 -12.40
C ARG A 213 1.19 -8.71 -12.88
N VAL A 214 1.60 -9.86 -12.36
CA VAL A 214 2.91 -10.44 -12.60
C VAL A 214 2.75 -11.86 -13.13
N SER A 215 3.59 -12.27 -14.09
CA SER A 215 3.59 -13.63 -14.64
C SER A 215 3.87 -14.66 -13.54
N ASN A 216 3.10 -15.76 -13.55
CA ASN A 216 3.34 -16.89 -12.66
C ASN A 216 4.49 -17.75 -13.18
N GLU A 217 5.22 -18.39 -12.27
CA GLU A 217 6.33 -19.33 -12.57
C GLU A 217 7.36 -18.80 -13.56
N ALA A 218 7.63 -17.49 -13.52
CA ALA A 218 8.50 -16.79 -14.45
C ALA A 218 9.87 -16.40 -13.87
N PHE A 219 10.05 -16.52 -12.55
CA PHE A 219 11.24 -16.04 -11.87
C PHE A 219 12.07 -17.20 -11.31
N HIS A 220 13.41 -17.11 -11.50
CA HIS A 220 14.39 -18.10 -11.07
C HIS A 220 14.77 -17.93 -9.59
N ALA A 221 14.82 -16.70 -9.12
CA ALA A 221 15.00 -16.40 -7.71
C ALA A 221 14.12 -15.23 -7.27
N MET A 222 13.75 -15.24 -5.98
CA MET A 222 12.95 -14.22 -5.36
C MET A 222 13.60 -13.74 -4.08
N LEU A 223 13.85 -12.43 -4.00
CA LEU A 223 14.22 -11.75 -2.77
C LEU A 223 12.95 -11.19 -2.14
N LEU A 224 12.65 -11.58 -0.93
CA LEU A 224 11.44 -11.17 -0.22
C LEU A 224 11.78 -10.64 1.17
N ASN A 225 11.87 -9.31 1.30
CA ASN A 225 12.01 -8.62 2.59
C ASN A 225 10.77 -7.76 2.84
N PRO A 226 9.65 -8.35 3.25
CA PRO A 226 8.37 -7.66 3.34
C PRO A 226 8.35 -6.66 4.51
N PRO A 227 7.50 -5.64 4.46
CA PRO A 227 7.32 -4.72 5.58
C PRO A 227 6.78 -5.48 6.82
N TYR A 228 7.37 -5.22 7.99
CA TYR A 228 7.02 -5.89 9.26
C TYR A 228 5.83 -5.20 9.95
N LEU A 229 4.71 -5.07 9.24
CA LEU A 229 3.51 -4.39 9.72
C LEU A 229 2.35 -5.36 9.93
N SER A 230 1.51 -5.05 10.92
CA SER A 230 0.18 -5.66 11.03
C SER A 230 -0.80 -4.79 10.26
N VAL A 231 -1.36 -5.31 9.18
CA VAL A 231 -2.41 -4.65 8.39
C VAL A 231 -3.76 -5.17 8.87
N LEU A 232 -4.72 -4.28 9.07
CA LEU A 232 -6.13 -4.65 9.26
C LEU A 232 -6.74 -4.86 7.87
N SER A 233 -7.34 -6.01 7.61
CA SER A 233 -8.17 -6.22 6.44
C SER A 233 -9.44 -5.35 6.52
N GLU A 234 -10.12 -5.12 5.39
CA GLU A 234 -11.41 -4.44 5.33
C GLU A 234 -12.47 -5.12 6.23
N GLU A 235 -12.29 -6.42 6.53
CA GLU A 235 -13.14 -7.22 7.42
C GLU A 235 -12.70 -7.19 8.89
N GLY A 236 -11.73 -6.34 9.28
CA GLY A 236 -11.27 -6.17 10.66
C GLY A 236 -10.35 -7.28 11.20
N GLN A 237 -9.93 -8.24 10.37
CA GLN A 237 -8.95 -9.26 10.76
C GLN A 237 -7.52 -8.70 10.66
N LYS A 238 -6.70 -8.93 11.69
CA LYS A 238 -5.28 -8.59 11.65
C LYS A 238 -4.54 -9.56 10.72
N PHE A 239 -4.27 -9.11 9.51
CA PHE A 239 -3.36 -9.81 8.61
C PHE A 239 -1.92 -9.37 8.87
N ARG A 240 -1.01 -10.33 9.01
CA ARG A 240 0.42 -10.05 9.05
C ARG A 240 0.95 -9.95 7.64
N SER A 241 1.54 -8.82 7.31
CA SER A 241 2.07 -8.55 5.96
C SER A 241 3.08 -9.62 5.52
N GLU A 242 3.94 -10.11 6.42
CA GLU A 242 5.00 -11.06 6.11
C GLU A 242 4.45 -12.37 5.51
N LYS A 243 3.40 -12.94 6.14
CA LYS A 243 2.75 -14.16 5.63
C LYS A 243 1.99 -13.89 4.33
N GLY A 244 1.28 -12.75 4.24
CA GLY A 244 0.53 -12.38 3.04
C GLY A 244 1.44 -12.27 1.83
N PHE A 245 2.55 -11.53 1.94
CA PHE A 245 3.54 -11.44 0.87
C PHE A 245 4.10 -12.80 0.47
N LEU A 246 4.46 -13.66 1.43
CA LEU A 246 4.99 -14.99 1.14
C LEU A 246 3.99 -15.83 0.34
N VAL A 247 2.73 -15.90 0.79
CA VAL A 247 1.69 -16.72 0.17
C VAL A 247 1.39 -16.26 -1.26
N ASP A 248 1.26 -14.96 -1.48
CA ASP A 248 0.94 -14.42 -2.79
C ASP A 248 2.15 -14.44 -3.74
N ALA A 249 3.37 -14.25 -3.21
CA ALA A 249 4.58 -14.21 -4.03
C ALA A 249 5.05 -15.59 -4.52
N ILE A 250 4.80 -16.66 -3.78
CA ILE A 250 5.23 -18.02 -4.15
C ILE A 250 4.84 -18.39 -5.58
N HIS A 251 3.65 -17.99 -6.04
CA HIS A 251 3.13 -18.36 -7.36
C HIS A 251 3.97 -17.81 -8.52
N HIS A 252 4.73 -16.73 -8.32
CA HIS A 252 5.55 -16.10 -9.35
C HIS A 252 6.92 -16.78 -9.51
N LEU A 253 7.43 -17.41 -8.43
CA LEU A 253 8.66 -18.18 -8.47
C LEU A 253 8.44 -19.48 -9.27
N MET A 254 9.33 -19.88 -10.15
CA MET A 254 9.21 -21.15 -10.88
C MET A 254 9.52 -22.34 -9.98
N ILE A 255 9.04 -23.53 -10.36
CA ILE A 255 9.45 -24.78 -9.68
C ILE A 255 10.95 -24.98 -9.85
N GLY A 256 11.65 -25.29 -8.76
CA GLY A 256 13.11 -25.32 -8.70
C GLY A 256 13.76 -23.94 -8.47
N GLY A 257 12.98 -22.86 -8.46
CA GLY A 257 13.47 -21.51 -8.19
C GLY A 257 13.78 -21.28 -6.71
N LEU A 258 14.68 -20.35 -6.42
CA LEU A 258 15.17 -20.03 -5.08
C LEU A 258 14.36 -18.92 -4.44
N LEU A 259 13.84 -19.17 -3.24
CA LEU A 259 13.33 -18.14 -2.35
C LEU A 259 14.44 -17.67 -1.39
N ILE A 260 14.57 -16.38 -1.22
CA ILE A 260 15.39 -15.71 -0.19
C ILE A 260 14.43 -14.84 0.61
N TYR A 261 14.00 -15.33 1.77
CA TYR A 261 13.00 -14.68 2.60
C TYR A 261 13.63 -14.11 3.86
N ILE A 262 13.62 -12.78 4.01
CA ILE A 262 14.25 -12.07 5.11
C ILE A 262 13.17 -11.60 6.08
N ILE A 263 13.23 -12.07 7.32
CA ILE A 263 12.28 -11.70 8.38
C ILE A 263 12.99 -11.68 9.74
N PRO A 264 12.46 -10.95 10.73
CA PRO A 264 12.90 -11.13 12.10
C PRO A 264 12.61 -12.57 12.61
N TYR A 265 13.56 -13.23 13.28
CA TYR A 265 13.40 -14.63 13.66
C TYR A 265 12.13 -14.91 14.47
N TYR A 266 11.74 -13.98 15.36
CA TYR A 266 10.52 -14.09 16.17
C TYR A 266 9.22 -13.96 15.37
N ARG A 267 9.32 -13.67 14.07
CA ARG A 267 8.20 -13.66 13.12
C ARG A 267 8.04 -14.96 12.35
N MET A 268 8.93 -15.90 12.51
CA MET A 268 8.79 -17.27 12.00
C MET A 268 7.71 -18.03 12.80
N THR A 269 6.45 -17.66 12.57
CA THR A 269 5.30 -18.33 13.22
C THR A 269 5.06 -19.70 12.61
N ASP A 270 4.37 -20.60 13.34
CA ASP A 270 4.01 -21.94 12.88
C ASP A 270 3.34 -21.93 11.51
N ASP A 271 2.50 -20.92 11.26
CA ASP A 271 1.85 -20.73 9.96
C ASP A 271 2.83 -20.44 8.81
N ILE A 272 3.84 -19.62 9.06
CA ILE A 272 4.89 -19.32 8.08
C ILE A 272 5.77 -20.55 7.87
N CYS A 273 6.16 -21.23 8.96
CA CYS A 273 6.95 -22.46 8.89
C CYS A 273 6.23 -23.53 8.09
N ARG A 274 4.91 -23.66 8.25
CA ARG A 274 4.08 -24.59 7.46
C ARG A 274 4.04 -24.21 5.98
N VAL A 275 3.88 -22.92 5.65
CA VAL A 275 3.91 -22.47 4.24
C VAL A 275 5.26 -22.78 3.63
N LEU A 276 6.36 -22.53 4.35
CA LEU A 276 7.71 -22.80 3.87
C LEU A 276 7.93 -24.31 3.66
N SER A 277 7.63 -25.16 4.62
CA SER A 277 7.82 -26.62 4.52
C SER A 277 6.98 -27.27 3.44
N ASP A 278 5.72 -26.81 3.26
CA ASP A 278 4.81 -27.34 2.24
C ASP A 278 5.25 -27.00 0.81
N ASN A 279 5.83 -25.82 0.58
CA ASN A 279 6.10 -25.31 -0.76
C ASN A 279 7.58 -25.30 -1.16
N PHE A 280 8.49 -25.53 -0.22
CA PHE A 280 9.93 -25.50 -0.48
C PHE A 280 10.62 -26.78 0.01
N SER A 281 11.64 -27.21 -0.71
CA SER A 281 12.63 -28.19 -0.31
C SER A 281 13.94 -27.51 0.05
N ASP A 282 14.84 -28.23 0.69
CA ASP A 282 16.16 -27.71 1.13
C ASP A 282 16.05 -26.37 1.88
N VAL A 283 15.04 -26.27 2.75
CA VAL A 283 14.80 -25.04 3.54
C VAL A 283 15.86 -24.95 4.62
N SER A 284 16.62 -23.87 4.61
CA SER A 284 17.62 -23.53 5.62
C SER A 284 17.42 -22.12 6.13
N VAL A 285 17.87 -21.88 7.34
CA VAL A 285 17.78 -20.58 8.04
C VAL A 285 19.18 -20.10 8.37
N TRP A 286 19.47 -18.85 8.03
CA TRP A 286 20.76 -18.20 8.22
C TRP A 286 20.58 -16.93 9.02
N LYS A 287 21.31 -16.78 10.11
CA LYS A 287 21.23 -15.62 10.98
C LYS A 287 22.07 -14.47 10.40
N PHE A 288 21.53 -13.26 10.39
CA PHE A 288 22.30 -12.06 10.15
C PHE A 288 23.27 -11.88 11.32
N TYR A 289 24.32 -11.10 11.17
CA TYR A 289 25.34 -10.92 12.20
C TYR A 289 25.66 -9.44 12.45
N GLY A 290 26.52 -9.15 13.42
CA GLY A 290 26.98 -7.82 13.73
C GLY A 290 25.88 -6.87 14.25
N SER A 291 25.95 -5.61 13.82
CA SER A 291 25.02 -4.54 14.19
C SER A 291 23.62 -4.77 13.66
N GLU A 292 23.50 -5.36 12.46
CA GLU A 292 22.23 -5.60 11.80
C GLU A 292 21.38 -6.62 12.57
N PHE A 293 21.97 -7.72 13.00
CA PHE A 293 21.25 -8.67 13.85
C PHE A 293 20.85 -8.06 15.20
N LYS A 294 21.74 -7.29 15.83
CA LYS A 294 21.42 -6.62 17.10
C LYS A 294 20.23 -5.68 16.97
N LYS A 295 20.13 -4.98 15.83
CA LYS A 295 19.10 -3.96 15.55
C LYS A 295 17.78 -4.57 15.09
N PHE A 296 17.82 -5.49 14.13
CA PHE A 296 16.62 -5.97 13.42
C PHE A 296 16.26 -7.42 13.71
N LYS A 297 17.17 -8.21 14.31
CA LYS A 297 16.95 -9.62 14.65
C LYS A 297 16.56 -10.47 13.44
N GLN A 298 17.08 -10.14 12.25
CA GLN A 298 16.74 -10.77 10.99
C GLN A 298 17.43 -12.11 10.78
N VAL A 299 16.73 -12.99 10.08
CA VAL A 299 17.23 -14.22 9.50
C VAL A 299 16.87 -14.26 8.00
N ALA A 300 17.71 -14.88 7.20
CA ALA A 300 17.40 -15.25 5.82
C ALA A 300 16.95 -16.71 5.80
N VAL A 301 15.72 -16.95 5.39
CA VAL A 301 15.20 -18.29 5.12
C VAL A 301 15.34 -18.55 3.62
N MET A 302 16.11 -19.56 3.25
CA MET A 302 16.34 -19.91 1.86
C MET A 302 15.78 -21.30 1.56
N GLY A 303 15.18 -21.47 0.39
CA GLY A 303 14.61 -22.76 0.00
C GLY A 303 14.28 -22.83 -1.48
N ILE A 304 14.28 -24.04 -2.03
CA ILE A 304 13.99 -24.32 -3.43
C ILE A 304 12.50 -24.64 -3.59
N ARG A 305 11.80 -23.94 -4.47
CA ARG A 305 10.37 -24.15 -4.70
C ARG A 305 10.10 -25.57 -5.23
N LYS A 306 9.23 -26.29 -4.56
CA LYS A 306 8.68 -27.61 -4.97
C LYS A 306 7.20 -27.51 -5.25
N LYS A 307 6.63 -28.54 -5.87
CA LYS A 307 5.17 -28.73 -5.88
C LYS A 307 4.69 -28.91 -4.43
N ARG A 308 3.60 -28.24 -4.09
CA ARG A 308 3.08 -28.25 -2.73
C ARG A 308 2.85 -29.68 -2.24
N GLN A 309 3.48 -30.01 -1.14
CA GLN A 309 3.36 -31.28 -0.44
C GLN A 309 3.51 -31.03 1.06
N SER A 310 2.54 -31.47 1.84
CA SER A 310 2.56 -31.28 3.29
C SER A 310 3.77 -31.96 3.92
N ASP A 311 4.49 -31.22 4.75
CA ASP A 311 5.68 -31.67 5.47
C ASP A 311 5.63 -31.09 6.90
N MET A 312 4.91 -31.78 7.77
CA MET A 312 4.70 -31.36 9.16
C MET A 312 5.97 -31.51 10.01
N GLU A 313 6.81 -32.48 9.70
CA GLU A 313 8.07 -32.69 10.44
C GLU A 313 9.01 -31.49 10.21
N LYS A 314 9.20 -31.09 8.96
CA LYS A 314 10.00 -29.92 8.62
C LYS A 314 9.38 -28.62 9.15
N ALA A 315 8.05 -28.50 9.20
CA ALA A 315 7.38 -27.34 9.79
C ALA A 315 7.69 -27.21 11.29
N LEU A 316 7.67 -28.32 12.03
CA LEU A 316 8.00 -28.34 13.46
C LEU A 316 9.49 -28.03 13.70
N GLU A 317 10.38 -28.60 12.87
CA GLU A 317 11.82 -28.29 12.91
C GLU A 317 12.04 -26.78 12.75
N LEU A 318 11.48 -26.16 11.70
CA LEU A 318 11.59 -24.72 11.45
C LEU A 318 11.02 -23.88 12.60
N SER A 319 9.89 -24.28 13.18
CA SER A 319 9.30 -23.59 14.34
C SER A 319 10.20 -23.67 15.58
N SER A 320 10.90 -24.79 15.78
CA SER A 320 11.80 -24.96 16.93
C SER A 320 13.02 -24.05 16.88
N LEU A 321 13.50 -23.70 15.68
CA LEU A 321 14.67 -22.81 15.50
C LEU A 321 14.45 -21.42 16.12
N VAL A 322 13.20 -20.97 16.24
CA VAL A 322 12.89 -19.67 16.90
C VAL A 322 13.37 -19.65 18.37
N TYR A 323 13.35 -20.81 19.02
CA TYR A 323 13.79 -20.97 20.42
C TYR A 323 15.28 -21.26 20.55
N GLN A 324 15.95 -21.58 19.43
CA GLN A 324 17.36 -21.98 19.37
C GLN A 324 18.18 -21.02 18.50
N ILE A 325 17.92 -19.73 18.61
CA ILE A 325 18.51 -18.71 17.73
C ILE A 325 20.05 -18.70 17.73
N GLU A 326 20.68 -19.12 18.82
CA GLU A 326 22.13 -19.19 18.93
C GLU A 326 22.73 -20.36 18.14
N GLU A 327 21.95 -21.40 17.86
CA GLU A 327 22.38 -22.56 17.07
C GLU A 327 22.25 -22.30 15.55
N ILE A 328 21.53 -21.25 15.15
CA ILE A 328 21.38 -20.89 13.74
C ILE A 328 22.72 -20.34 13.21
N PRO A 329 23.28 -20.93 12.15
CA PRO A 329 24.54 -20.47 11.57
C PRO A 329 24.40 -19.05 11.01
N GLU A 330 25.47 -18.28 11.12
CA GLU A 330 25.52 -16.93 10.55
C GLU A 330 25.59 -16.99 9.01
N LEU A 331 25.01 -15.99 8.36
CA LEU A 331 24.94 -15.96 6.89
C LEU A 331 26.33 -15.88 6.22
N CYS A 332 27.35 -15.39 6.94
CA CYS A 332 28.74 -15.33 6.41
C CYS A 332 29.37 -16.70 6.19
N VAL A 333 28.89 -17.77 6.82
CA VAL A 333 29.43 -19.13 6.68
C VAL A 333 28.68 -19.96 5.63
N ILE A 334 27.70 -19.36 4.91
CA ILE A 334 26.98 -20.06 3.86
C ILE A 334 27.93 -20.54 2.77
N PRO A 335 27.88 -21.81 2.34
CA PRO A 335 28.74 -22.30 1.25
C PRO A 335 28.46 -21.61 -0.08
N GLU A 336 29.54 -21.35 -0.84
CA GLU A 336 29.42 -20.84 -2.21
C GLU A 336 28.71 -21.86 -3.12
N GLY A 337 27.86 -21.37 -4.02
CA GLY A 337 27.14 -22.20 -4.99
C GLY A 337 26.18 -23.22 -4.37
N ARG A 338 25.78 -23.03 -3.10
CA ARG A 338 24.88 -23.96 -2.42
C ARG A 338 23.54 -24.16 -3.15
N TYR A 339 23.04 -23.13 -3.80
CA TYR A 339 21.75 -23.14 -4.48
C TYR A 339 21.91 -22.91 -5.97
N ALA A 340 21.76 -23.99 -6.75
CA ALA A 340 21.79 -23.86 -8.21
C ALA A 340 20.42 -23.42 -8.74
N LEU A 341 20.41 -22.35 -9.53
CA LEU A 341 19.20 -21.89 -10.20
C LEU A 341 18.86 -22.77 -11.42
N PRO A 342 17.55 -22.92 -11.75
CA PRO A 342 17.13 -23.68 -12.93
C PRO A 342 17.73 -23.16 -14.23
N LYS A 343 18.08 -24.08 -15.15
CA LYS A 343 18.63 -23.78 -16.49
C LYS A 343 17.55 -23.54 -17.55
N GLU A 344 16.28 -23.47 -17.14
CA GLU A 344 15.17 -23.24 -18.06
C GLU A 344 15.00 -21.74 -18.32
N THR A 345 14.94 -21.35 -19.60
CA THR A 345 14.58 -19.96 -19.94
C THR A 345 13.10 -19.71 -19.70
N ARG A 346 12.77 -18.68 -18.95
CA ARG A 346 11.39 -18.25 -18.69
C ARG A 346 11.18 -16.81 -19.15
N ARG A 347 10.05 -16.60 -19.79
CA ARG A 347 9.65 -15.26 -20.25
C ARG A 347 8.70 -14.63 -19.25
N VAL A 348 8.92 -13.36 -18.92
CA VAL A 348 8.01 -12.54 -18.13
C VAL A 348 7.08 -11.79 -19.09
N ASP A 349 5.92 -12.39 -19.40
CA ASP A 349 4.99 -11.82 -20.37
C ASP A 349 4.20 -10.64 -19.80
N ILE A 350 3.84 -10.74 -18.52
CA ILE A 350 3.06 -9.72 -17.81
C ILE A 350 3.86 -9.25 -16.59
N PHE A 351 4.14 -7.96 -16.55
CA PHE A 351 4.69 -7.31 -15.36
C PHE A 351 4.16 -5.87 -15.29
N LYS A 352 3.17 -5.65 -14.45
CA LYS A 352 2.49 -4.34 -14.31
C LYS A 352 2.22 -4.07 -12.84
N GLY A 353 2.62 -2.90 -12.36
CA GLY A 353 2.26 -2.41 -11.04
C GLY A 353 0.76 -2.08 -10.93
N ALA A 354 0.31 -1.82 -9.72
CA ALA A 354 -1.08 -1.41 -9.45
C ALA A 354 -1.39 0.00 -9.96
N VAL A 355 -0.38 0.86 -10.05
CA VAL A 355 -0.49 2.23 -10.58
C VAL A 355 0.09 2.27 -11.98
N PHE A 356 -0.64 2.86 -12.92
CA PHE A 356 -0.19 3.02 -14.30
C PHE A 356 0.88 4.11 -14.38
N ASN A 357 2.03 3.78 -14.98
CA ASN A 357 2.95 4.78 -15.45
C ASN A 357 2.35 5.44 -16.71
N ILE A 358 2.12 6.74 -16.65
CA ILE A 358 1.47 7.50 -17.73
C ILE A 358 2.28 7.42 -19.04
N ALA A 359 3.60 7.44 -18.96
CA ALA A 359 4.48 7.32 -20.14
C ALA A 359 4.37 5.92 -20.77
N GLU A 360 4.42 4.84 -19.97
CA GLU A 360 4.25 3.46 -20.45
C GLU A 360 2.84 3.24 -21.03
N LEU A 361 1.82 3.79 -20.38
CA LEU A 361 0.45 3.74 -20.89
C LEU A 361 0.33 4.45 -22.25
N ALA A 362 0.95 5.62 -22.40
CA ALA A 362 0.95 6.37 -23.65
C ALA A 362 1.64 5.59 -24.79
N GLU A 363 2.76 4.90 -24.50
CA GLU A 363 3.44 4.05 -25.50
C GLU A 363 2.59 2.82 -25.86
N GLN A 364 2.02 2.15 -24.86
CA GLN A 364 1.13 1.00 -25.11
C GLN A 364 -0.11 1.40 -25.89
N LEU A 365 -0.69 2.56 -25.62
CA LEU A 365 -1.80 3.10 -26.40
C LEU A 365 -1.39 3.40 -27.86
N LYS A 366 -0.21 3.99 -28.07
CA LYS A 366 0.30 4.24 -29.43
C LYS A 366 0.53 2.96 -30.23
N SER A 367 1.03 1.90 -29.58
CA SER A 367 1.29 0.59 -30.18
C SER A 367 0.06 -0.29 -30.32
N SER A 368 -1.05 0.05 -29.64
CA SER A 368 -2.27 -0.75 -29.62
C SER A 368 -3.02 -0.65 -30.96
N ASN A 369 -3.22 -1.80 -31.62
CA ASN A 369 -4.08 -1.89 -32.81
C ASN A 369 -5.53 -1.48 -32.50
N SER A 370 -6.00 -1.71 -31.30
CA SER A 370 -7.34 -1.31 -30.86
C SER A 370 -7.44 0.20 -30.72
N PHE A 371 -6.40 0.84 -30.16
CA PHE A 371 -6.32 2.30 -30.09
C PHE A 371 -6.29 2.90 -31.51
N SER A 372 -5.44 2.36 -32.38
CA SER A 372 -5.34 2.80 -33.77
C SER A 372 -6.65 2.61 -34.53
N ARG A 373 -7.41 1.53 -34.30
CA ARG A 373 -8.74 1.31 -34.89
C ARG A 373 -9.80 2.24 -34.36
N LEU A 374 -9.79 2.56 -33.06
CA LEU A 374 -10.78 3.43 -32.41
C LEU A 374 -10.51 4.92 -32.67
N PHE A 375 -9.24 5.30 -32.78
CA PHE A 375 -8.80 6.69 -32.88
C PHE A 375 -8.11 7.03 -34.21
N GLN A 376 -7.83 6.02 -35.07
CA GLN A 376 -7.65 6.39 -36.47
C GLN A 376 -8.92 7.12 -36.87
N LYS A 377 -8.81 8.42 -37.10
CA LYS A 377 -9.80 9.13 -37.88
C LYS A 377 -10.09 8.22 -39.06
N ASN A 378 -11.25 7.60 -39.07
CA ASN A 378 -11.73 6.97 -40.28
C ASN A 378 -11.46 8.00 -41.37
N LYS A 379 -10.71 7.62 -42.39
CA LYS A 379 -10.56 8.41 -43.61
C LYS A 379 -11.95 8.45 -44.30
N LEU A 380 -12.95 8.85 -43.57
CA LEU A 380 -14.27 9.24 -44.06
C LEU A 380 -14.17 10.55 -44.86
N ASP A 381 -13.00 11.22 -44.81
CA ASP A 381 -12.70 12.42 -45.59
C ASP A 381 -12.74 12.17 -47.11
N SER A 382 -12.76 10.90 -47.57
CA SER A 382 -12.89 10.59 -49.00
C SER A 382 -14.31 10.23 -49.47
N ILE A 383 -15.27 10.10 -48.57
CA ILE A 383 -16.65 9.77 -48.95
C ILE A 383 -17.55 10.89 -48.46
N ASN A 384 -17.84 11.82 -49.40
CA ASN A 384 -18.85 12.87 -49.21
C ASN A 384 -20.27 12.25 -49.12
N LYS A 385 -20.49 11.36 -48.12
CA LYS A 385 -21.79 10.77 -47.84
C LYS A 385 -22.60 11.77 -47.00
N ARG A 386 -23.05 12.85 -47.64
CA ARG A 386 -24.14 13.63 -47.06
C ARG A 386 -25.39 12.80 -47.10
N PRO A 387 -26.17 12.74 -46.00
CA PRO A 387 -27.50 12.13 -46.08
C PRO A 387 -28.31 12.81 -47.18
N LEU A 388 -29.07 12.02 -47.93
CA LEU A 388 -29.92 12.50 -49.02
C LEU A 388 -31.01 13.48 -48.52
N LEU A 389 -31.38 13.33 -47.25
CA LEU A 389 -32.36 14.21 -46.58
C LEU A 389 -31.71 14.84 -45.35
N PRO A 390 -32.13 16.05 -44.95
CA PRO A 390 -31.70 16.64 -43.68
C PRO A 390 -31.97 15.71 -42.52
N LEU A 391 -30.98 15.61 -41.59
CA LEU A 391 -31.15 14.83 -40.39
C LEU A 391 -32.28 15.40 -39.52
N SER A 392 -33.14 14.54 -39.01
CA SER A 392 -34.10 14.93 -37.97
C SER A 392 -33.40 15.34 -36.68
N ILE A 393 -34.05 16.14 -35.85
CA ILE A 393 -33.51 16.58 -34.53
C ILE A 393 -33.09 15.39 -33.69
N GLY A 394 -33.85 14.29 -33.69
CA GLY A 394 -33.50 13.07 -32.95
C GLY A 394 -32.24 12.39 -33.48
N GLN A 395 -32.01 12.36 -34.79
CA GLN A 395 -30.81 11.81 -35.40
C GLN A 395 -29.59 12.68 -35.10
N VAL A 396 -29.71 14.00 -35.12
CA VAL A 396 -28.66 14.94 -34.74
C VAL A 396 -28.31 14.73 -33.24
N GLY A 397 -29.33 14.59 -32.39
CA GLY A 397 -29.15 14.31 -30.98
C GLY A 397 -28.42 12.98 -30.73
N LEU A 398 -28.76 11.91 -31.45
CA LEU A 398 -28.09 10.61 -31.34
C LEU A 398 -26.63 10.70 -31.80
N ILE A 399 -26.32 11.38 -32.89
CA ILE A 399 -24.93 11.58 -33.34
C ILE A 399 -24.14 12.37 -32.31
N GLY A 400 -24.68 13.44 -31.77
CA GLY A 400 -24.05 14.23 -30.72
C GLY A 400 -23.85 13.44 -29.41
N GLY A 401 -24.90 12.71 -28.97
CA GLY A 401 -24.88 11.92 -27.77
C GLY A 401 -23.98 10.66 -27.84
N SER A 402 -23.74 10.12 -29.05
CA SER A 402 -22.82 9.00 -29.27
C SER A 402 -21.36 9.36 -29.11
N GLY A 403 -21.03 10.65 -29.03
CA GLY A 403 -19.67 11.14 -28.94
C GLY A 403 -18.93 11.26 -30.27
N LEU A 404 -19.59 11.00 -31.40
CA LEU A 404 -18.97 11.09 -32.72
C LEU A 404 -18.47 12.50 -33.08
N ILE A 405 -19.08 13.54 -32.49
CA ILE A 405 -18.68 14.93 -32.68
C ILE A 405 -17.98 15.53 -31.45
N ASN A 406 -17.51 14.69 -30.53
CA ASN A 406 -16.75 15.18 -29.39
C ASN A 406 -15.39 15.74 -29.84
N GLY A 407 -15.02 16.87 -29.29
CA GLY A 407 -13.73 17.52 -29.55
C GLY A 407 -13.82 19.01 -29.77
N LEU A 408 -12.78 19.58 -30.30
CA LEU A 408 -12.73 20.98 -30.70
C LEU A 408 -13.51 21.18 -31.99
N ILE A 409 -14.49 22.09 -31.98
CA ILE A 409 -15.21 22.54 -33.13
C ILE A 409 -14.68 23.94 -33.52
N GLU A 410 -14.02 23.98 -34.67
CA GLU A 410 -13.48 25.20 -35.25
C GLU A 410 -14.57 25.90 -36.06
N CYS A 411 -15.08 27.00 -35.54
CA CYS A 411 -16.06 27.89 -36.16
C CYS A 411 -15.76 29.34 -35.72
N GLU A 412 -16.59 30.28 -36.07
CA GLU A 412 -16.42 31.69 -35.66
C GLU A 412 -16.21 31.86 -34.13
N THR A 413 -16.82 31.02 -33.33
CA THR A 413 -16.61 30.91 -31.88
C THR A 413 -16.12 29.51 -31.55
N PRO A 414 -14.80 29.24 -31.56
CA PRO A 414 -14.25 27.92 -31.27
C PRO A 414 -14.69 27.42 -29.90
N HIS A 415 -15.12 26.17 -29.85
CA HIS A 415 -15.58 25.54 -28.62
C HIS A 415 -15.32 24.04 -28.58
N ILE A 416 -15.20 23.51 -27.37
CA ILE A 416 -15.08 22.07 -27.16
C ILE A 416 -16.46 21.51 -26.81
N LEU A 417 -16.91 20.52 -27.59
CA LEU A 417 -18.17 19.83 -27.38
C LEU A 417 -17.92 18.44 -26.80
N LYS A 418 -18.72 18.04 -25.82
CA LYS A 418 -18.77 16.68 -25.29
C LYS A 418 -20.20 16.24 -25.10
N GLY A 419 -20.69 15.39 -25.99
CA GLY A 419 -21.99 14.73 -25.88
C GLY A 419 -21.89 13.39 -25.15
N ARG A 420 -22.91 13.07 -24.37
CA ARG A 420 -23.10 11.76 -23.73
C ARG A 420 -24.58 11.44 -23.57
N ILE A 421 -24.87 10.14 -23.57
CA ILE A 421 -26.21 9.62 -23.24
C ILE A 421 -26.16 9.00 -21.85
N VAL A 422 -27.05 9.42 -20.96
CA VAL A 422 -27.22 8.85 -19.63
C VAL A 422 -28.59 8.22 -19.52
N LYS A 423 -28.71 7.13 -18.73
CA LYS A 423 -30.00 6.53 -18.42
C LYS A 423 -30.54 7.20 -17.14
N GLU A 424 -31.71 7.79 -17.26
CA GLU A 424 -32.48 8.27 -16.11
C GLU A 424 -33.63 7.29 -15.82
N ALA A 425 -33.87 7.08 -14.54
CA ALA A 425 -35.01 6.31 -14.06
C ALA A 425 -35.83 7.22 -13.15
N TYR A 426 -37.10 7.39 -13.45
CA TYR A 426 -38.03 8.08 -12.55
C TYR A 426 -39.20 7.16 -12.21
N ARG A 427 -39.65 7.29 -10.96
CA ARG A 427 -40.78 6.54 -10.45
C ARG A 427 -42.05 7.30 -10.82
N LYS A 428 -43.02 6.59 -11.39
CA LYS A 428 -44.37 7.09 -11.62
C LYS A 428 -45.31 6.28 -10.75
N GLU A 429 -46.04 6.95 -9.89
CA GLU A 429 -47.09 6.36 -9.07
C GLU A 429 -48.45 6.70 -9.71
N GLU A 430 -49.21 5.69 -10.06
CA GLU A 430 -50.59 5.84 -10.49
C GLU A 430 -51.51 5.18 -9.50
N GLN A 431 -52.45 5.97 -8.94
CA GLN A 431 -53.50 5.44 -8.10
C GLN A 431 -54.68 5.08 -8.94
N THR A 432 -55.06 3.82 -9.00
CA THR A 432 -56.25 3.32 -9.65
C THR A 432 -57.20 2.71 -8.63
N GLU A 433 -58.50 2.94 -8.81
CA GLU A 433 -59.53 2.33 -7.98
C GLU A 433 -60.00 1.04 -8.64
N ASN A 434 -59.89 -0.09 -7.94
CA ASN A 434 -60.39 -1.37 -8.46
C ASN A 434 -61.91 -1.42 -8.40
N GLN A 435 -62.54 -2.31 -9.17
CA GLN A 435 -63.99 -2.53 -9.21
C GLN A 435 -64.63 -2.82 -7.83
N THR A 436 -63.84 -3.08 -6.82
CA THR A 436 -64.23 -3.28 -5.43
C THR A 436 -64.08 -2.05 -4.54
N GLY A 437 -63.80 -0.85 -5.10
CA GLY A 437 -63.63 0.41 -4.34
C GLY A 437 -62.32 0.50 -3.55
N ARG A 438 -61.36 -0.41 -3.71
CA ARG A 438 -60.03 -0.32 -3.09
C ARG A 438 -59.07 0.46 -3.96
N ARG A 439 -58.38 1.43 -3.38
CA ARG A 439 -57.31 2.17 -4.02
C ARG A 439 -56.04 1.27 -4.10
N VAL A 440 -55.56 1.06 -5.31
CA VAL A 440 -54.29 0.35 -5.59
C VAL A 440 -53.33 1.38 -6.15
N THR A 441 -52.17 1.51 -5.50
CA THR A 441 -51.08 2.34 -6.00
C THR A 441 -50.18 1.46 -6.86
N ASN A 442 -50.13 1.72 -8.16
CA ASN A 442 -49.18 1.06 -9.08
C ASN A 442 -47.93 1.91 -9.18
N GLU A 443 -46.81 1.38 -8.75
CA GLU A 443 -45.51 2.01 -8.90
C GLU A 443 -44.84 1.47 -10.18
N SER A 444 -44.51 2.34 -11.10
CA SER A 444 -43.77 1.98 -12.31
C SER A 444 -42.46 2.76 -12.39
N ILE A 445 -41.37 2.04 -12.73
CA ILE A 445 -40.06 2.66 -12.97
C ILE A 445 -39.90 2.85 -14.47
N ILE A 446 -40.00 4.09 -14.91
CA ILE A 446 -39.80 4.45 -16.32
C ILE A 446 -38.33 4.80 -16.51
N ARG A 447 -37.66 4.09 -17.41
CA ARG A 447 -36.28 4.37 -17.80
C ARG A 447 -36.25 5.08 -19.14
N SER A 448 -35.63 6.24 -19.20
CA SER A 448 -35.44 7.01 -20.42
C SER A 448 -33.94 7.30 -20.65
N ASN A 449 -33.60 7.56 -21.91
CA ASN A 449 -32.27 8.03 -22.28
C ASN A 449 -32.32 9.56 -22.33
N LYS A 450 -31.43 10.20 -21.59
CA LYS A 450 -31.23 11.66 -21.59
C LYS A 450 -29.91 11.98 -22.29
N MET A 451 -29.92 12.88 -23.23
CA MET A 451 -28.72 13.37 -23.90
C MET A 451 -28.23 14.62 -23.18
N ILE A 452 -26.95 14.64 -22.88
CA ILE A 452 -26.28 15.77 -22.20
C ILE A 452 -25.15 16.25 -23.11
N PHE A 453 -25.16 17.55 -23.44
CA PHE A 453 -24.11 18.21 -24.20
C PHE A 453 -23.39 19.21 -23.31
N ASN A 454 -22.11 18.97 -23.07
CA ASN A 454 -21.23 19.91 -22.38
C ASN A 454 -20.44 20.71 -23.42
N ILE A 455 -20.51 22.02 -23.32
CA ILE A 455 -19.86 22.94 -24.23
C ILE A 455 -18.93 23.84 -23.42
N LEU A 456 -17.66 23.85 -23.78
CA LEU A 456 -16.67 24.76 -23.21
C LEU A 456 -16.28 25.79 -24.28
N THR A 457 -16.56 27.06 -24.02
CA THR A 457 -16.21 28.19 -24.86
C THR A 457 -15.20 29.08 -24.16
N THR A 458 -14.64 30.05 -24.86
CA THR A 458 -13.80 31.11 -24.26
C THR A 458 -14.54 31.95 -23.22
N GLN A 459 -15.88 31.94 -23.22
CA GLN A 459 -16.73 32.66 -22.28
C GLN A 459 -17.18 31.82 -21.08
N GLY A 460 -16.83 30.51 -21.06
CA GLY A 460 -17.15 29.60 -19.95
C GLY A 460 -17.77 28.28 -20.38
N PHE A 461 -18.24 27.53 -19.39
CA PHE A 461 -18.82 26.20 -19.53
C PHE A 461 -20.34 26.26 -19.51
N ARG A 462 -20.96 25.52 -20.42
CA ARG A 462 -22.43 25.33 -20.48
C ARG A 462 -22.76 23.86 -20.61
N SER A 463 -23.81 23.42 -19.92
CA SER A 463 -24.36 22.08 -20.05
C SER A 463 -25.81 22.19 -20.54
N LEU A 464 -26.10 21.50 -21.63
CA LEU A 464 -27.46 21.38 -22.19
C LEU A 464 -27.95 19.94 -21.96
N SER A 465 -29.18 19.78 -21.43
CA SER A 465 -29.74 18.46 -21.12
C SER A 465 -31.27 18.45 -21.34
#